data_63efff3814d1ac62789208db7dd9aaec
#
_entry.id   63efff3814d1ac62789208db7dd9aaec
#
_cell.length_a   1.000
_cell.length_b   1.000
_cell.length_c   1.000
_cell.angle_alpha   90.00
_cell.angle_beta   90.00
_cell.angle_gamma   90.00
#
_symmetry.space_group_name_H-M   'P 1'
#
loop_
_entity.id
_entity.type
_entity.pdbx_description
1 polymer ?
#
loop_
_entity_poly.entity_id
_entity_poly.type
_entity_poly.pdbx_seq_one_letter_code
_entity_poly.pdbx_strand_id
1 'polypeptide(L)'
;MITKYELDDLVEKYETTEFIKNDPIQFPHRFKNKEDIELAGFIASLFAYGNRKMFIAKLNDLFNRADNDIANYVKNGEFENLKDLEYRFSKDYDIIPIFEILYALYKESRGLEELFEYGWKVSGSGQISPHPSPPPIKGGDTTFDYLKFFQTVIDYFYSRAPKTVGQGFYHMLPNPANGGAMKRMNMFLRWMIRKSPVDLGIWNFMQPKDLLIPLDVHVARISRNMGLLNRKSNDFKAVIELTTKLREFSPNDPTKYDFAMFAFGVELNSTKLGA
;
A
#
# COMPACT_ATOMS: atom_id res chain seq x y z
N MET A 1 -20.19 20.35 -1.42
CA MET A 1 -18.90 19.80 -1.97
C MET A 1 -17.81 20.32 -1.05
N ILE A 2 -16.94 19.42 -0.56
CA ILE A 2 -15.86 19.81 0.35
C ILE A 2 -14.87 20.75 -0.35
N THR A 3 -14.32 21.69 0.38
CA THR A 3 -13.31 22.64 -0.09
C THR A 3 -11.89 22.12 0.20
N LYS A 4 -10.89 22.71 -0.46
CA LYS A 4 -9.48 22.44 -0.16
C LYS A 4 -9.13 22.72 1.30
N TYR A 5 -9.63 23.84 1.86
CA TYR A 5 -9.36 24.23 3.24
C TYR A 5 -9.87 23.20 4.24
N GLU A 6 -11.11 22.72 4.07
CA GLU A 6 -11.67 21.67 4.92
C GLU A 6 -10.89 20.34 4.85
N LEU A 7 -10.34 20.00 3.66
CA LEU A 7 -9.48 18.85 3.52
C LEU A 7 -8.11 19.06 4.20
N ASP A 8 -7.51 20.24 4.06
CA ASP A 8 -6.24 20.58 4.68
C ASP A 8 -6.38 20.60 6.22
N ASP A 9 -7.49 21.09 6.77
CA ASP A 9 -7.81 21.03 8.21
C ASP A 9 -7.90 19.59 8.73
N LEU A 10 -8.47 18.67 7.91
CA LEU A 10 -8.49 17.24 8.26
C LEU A 10 -7.07 16.64 8.27
N VAL A 11 -6.20 17.05 7.34
CA VAL A 11 -4.80 16.62 7.35
C VAL A 11 -4.10 17.11 8.61
N GLU A 12 -4.23 18.37 8.96
CA GLU A 12 -3.63 18.95 10.17
C GLU A 12 -4.11 18.24 11.44
N LYS A 13 -5.41 17.92 11.52
CA LYS A 13 -6.01 17.23 12.67
C LYS A 13 -5.54 15.76 12.80
N TYR A 14 -5.44 15.02 11.70
CA TYR A 14 -5.32 13.56 11.76
C TYR A 14 -3.96 13.02 11.31
N GLU A 15 -3.18 13.74 10.49
CA GLU A 15 -1.87 13.27 10.07
C GLU A 15 -0.82 13.52 11.15
N THR A 16 -0.97 12.85 12.29
CA THR A 16 -0.09 12.97 13.45
C THR A 16 0.45 11.60 13.86
N THR A 17 1.57 11.60 14.57
CA THR A 17 2.23 10.38 15.07
C THR A 17 1.36 9.58 16.06
N GLU A 18 0.36 10.19 16.68
CA GLU A 18 -0.55 9.51 17.60
C GLU A 18 -1.39 8.44 16.90
N PHE A 19 -1.77 8.68 15.64
CA PHE A 19 -2.57 7.74 14.87
C PHE A 19 -1.78 6.52 14.37
N ILE A 20 -0.44 6.60 14.34
CA ILE A 20 0.44 5.47 13.94
C ILE A 20 0.18 4.25 14.82
N LYS A 21 -0.02 4.43 16.13
CA LYS A 21 -0.15 3.33 17.12
C LYS A 21 -1.24 2.31 16.79
N ASN A 22 -2.27 2.73 16.09
CA ASN A 22 -3.42 1.87 15.74
C ASN A 22 -3.50 1.56 14.24
N ASP A 23 -2.48 1.90 13.47
CA ASP A 23 -2.40 1.69 12.02
C ASP A 23 -1.31 0.68 11.69
N PRO A 24 -1.43 -0.11 10.61
CA PRO A 24 -0.38 -1.08 10.23
C PRO A 24 0.97 -0.43 9.91
N ILE A 25 1.03 0.87 9.63
CA ILE A 25 2.29 1.59 9.46
C ILE A 25 3.15 1.61 10.74
N GLN A 26 2.58 1.30 11.90
CA GLN A 26 3.34 1.15 13.14
C GLN A 26 4.49 0.14 13.04
N PHE A 27 4.34 -0.87 12.18
CA PHE A 27 5.34 -1.94 12.05
C PHE A 27 6.63 -1.44 11.41
N PRO A 28 6.65 -0.81 10.23
CA PRO A 28 7.89 -0.26 9.69
C PRO A 28 8.48 0.86 10.54
N HIS A 29 7.67 1.60 11.33
CA HIS A 29 8.16 2.60 12.28
C HIS A 29 8.96 2.03 13.46
N ARG A 30 8.94 0.71 13.69
CA ARG A 30 9.75 0.06 14.73
C ARG A 30 11.23 -0.02 14.38
N PHE A 31 11.56 0.15 13.09
CA PHE A 31 12.88 -0.09 12.55
C PHE A 31 13.58 1.19 12.11
N LYS A 32 14.92 1.13 11.98
CA LYS A 32 15.75 2.26 11.57
C LYS A 32 16.49 2.00 10.27
N ASN A 33 16.84 0.76 9.98
CA ASN A 33 17.51 0.42 8.73
C ASN A 33 16.48 0.25 7.59
N LYS A 34 16.93 0.53 6.38
CA LYS A 34 16.07 0.56 5.19
C LYS A 34 15.42 -0.79 4.90
N GLU A 35 16.20 -1.87 4.98
CA GLU A 35 15.70 -3.20 4.62
C GLU A 35 14.60 -3.69 5.55
N ASP A 36 14.77 -3.48 6.88
CA ASP A 36 13.71 -3.80 7.84
C ASP A 36 12.46 -2.96 7.61
N ILE A 37 12.61 -1.66 7.34
CA ILE A 37 11.50 -0.76 7.07
C ILE A 37 10.72 -1.23 5.82
N GLU A 38 11.42 -1.57 4.74
CA GLU A 38 10.82 -2.07 3.49
C GLU A 38 10.06 -3.37 3.71
N LEU A 39 10.72 -4.37 4.32
CA LEU A 39 10.12 -5.67 4.57
C LEU A 39 8.96 -5.59 5.55
N ALA A 40 9.13 -4.85 6.65
CA ALA A 40 8.06 -4.64 7.62
C ALA A 40 6.87 -3.92 7.01
N GLY A 41 7.11 -2.89 6.21
CA GLY A 41 6.07 -2.15 5.50
C GLY A 41 5.33 -3.01 4.49
N PHE A 42 6.06 -3.77 3.68
CA PHE A 42 5.47 -4.67 2.69
C PHE A 42 4.60 -5.74 3.36
N ILE A 43 5.16 -6.47 4.33
CA ILE A 43 4.43 -7.52 5.06
C ILE A 43 3.21 -6.93 5.77
N ALA A 44 3.36 -5.81 6.50
CA ALA A 44 2.24 -5.17 7.18
C ALA A 44 1.13 -4.75 6.20
N SER A 45 1.50 -4.27 5.01
CA SER A 45 0.52 -3.91 3.98
C SER A 45 -0.27 -5.10 3.48
N LEU A 46 0.36 -6.27 3.30
CA LEU A 46 -0.30 -7.50 2.83
C LEU A 46 -1.36 -8.00 3.82
N PHE A 47 -1.11 -7.86 5.13
CA PHE A 47 -2.04 -8.26 6.18
C PHE A 47 -3.13 -7.22 6.48
N ALA A 48 -3.05 -6.00 5.94
CA ALA A 48 -3.96 -4.90 6.24
C ALA A 48 -5.34 -5.08 5.60
N TYR A 49 -6.05 -6.15 5.96
CA TYR A 49 -7.42 -6.43 5.54
C TYR A 49 -8.26 -7.05 6.68
N GLY A 50 -9.57 -6.85 6.63
CA GLY A 50 -10.48 -7.34 7.67
C GLY A 50 -10.46 -6.47 8.94
N ASN A 51 -10.58 -7.11 10.10
CA ASN A 51 -10.62 -6.40 11.39
C ASN A 51 -9.22 -5.94 11.81
N ARG A 52 -9.09 -4.63 12.10
CA ARG A 52 -7.81 -4.00 12.43
C ARG A 52 -7.14 -4.61 13.66
N LYS A 53 -7.87 -4.82 14.75
CA LYS A 53 -7.31 -5.42 15.97
C LYS A 53 -6.76 -6.83 15.69
N MET A 54 -7.46 -7.60 14.85
CA MET A 54 -7.05 -8.95 14.50
C MET A 54 -5.78 -8.98 13.66
N PHE A 55 -5.69 -8.17 12.61
CA PHE A 55 -4.47 -8.21 11.79
C PHE A 55 -3.27 -7.60 12.51
N ILE A 56 -3.44 -6.58 13.35
CA ILE A 56 -2.35 -6.06 14.20
C ILE A 56 -1.85 -7.14 15.18
N ALA A 57 -2.76 -7.88 15.82
CA ALA A 57 -2.37 -8.98 16.69
C ALA A 57 -1.61 -10.08 15.93
N LYS A 58 -2.06 -10.40 14.71
CA LYS A 58 -1.40 -11.39 13.85
C LYS A 58 -0.03 -10.92 13.36
N LEU A 59 0.10 -9.64 13.00
CA LEU A 59 1.39 -9.05 12.65
C LEU A 59 2.35 -9.04 13.84
N ASN A 60 1.88 -8.74 15.05
CA ASN A 60 2.71 -8.86 16.25
C ASN A 60 3.20 -10.30 16.45
N ASP A 61 2.35 -11.31 16.29
CA ASP A 61 2.74 -12.73 16.34
C ASP A 61 3.84 -13.03 15.30
N LEU A 62 3.65 -12.60 14.05
CA LEU A 62 4.62 -12.78 12.97
C LEU A 62 5.96 -12.12 13.28
N PHE A 63 5.95 -10.85 13.67
CA PHE A 63 7.19 -10.11 13.97
C PHE A 63 7.91 -10.66 15.21
N ASN A 64 7.18 -11.17 16.20
CA ASN A 64 7.79 -11.86 17.34
C ASN A 64 8.47 -13.18 16.93
N ARG A 65 7.88 -13.94 16.00
CA ARG A 65 8.51 -15.16 15.43
C ARG A 65 9.78 -14.84 14.64
N ALA A 66 9.89 -13.62 14.11
CA ALA A 66 11.09 -13.10 13.43
C ALA A 66 12.03 -12.33 14.39
N ASP A 67 11.87 -12.48 15.72
CA ASP A 67 12.66 -11.81 16.76
C ASP A 67 12.72 -10.27 16.59
N ASN A 68 11.74 -9.69 15.90
CA ASN A 68 11.70 -8.28 15.49
C ASN A 68 12.96 -7.83 14.71
N ASP A 69 13.58 -8.74 13.96
CA ASP A 69 14.71 -8.52 13.07
C ASP A 69 14.37 -9.09 11.68
N ILE A 70 13.45 -8.42 11.00
CA ILE A 70 12.79 -8.98 9.82
C ILE A 70 13.74 -9.12 8.62
N ALA A 71 14.73 -8.24 8.48
CA ALA A 71 15.70 -8.30 7.39
C ALA A 71 16.62 -9.54 7.56
N ASN A 72 17.17 -9.77 8.73
CA ASN A 72 17.97 -10.96 8.99
C ASN A 72 17.13 -12.23 8.93
N TYR A 73 15.90 -12.20 9.45
CA TYR A 73 14.97 -13.31 9.36
C TYR A 73 14.72 -13.74 7.90
N VAL A 74 14.43 -12.78 7.01
CA VAL A 74 14.26 -13.06 5.59
C VAL A 74 15.57 -13.55 4.96
N LYS A 75 16.71 -12.95 5.27
CA LYS A 75 18.02 -13.34 4.72
C LYS A 75 18.51 -14.72 5.16
N ASN A 76 18.10 -15.19 6.32
CA ASN A 76 18.42 -16.54 6.80
C ASN A 76 17.66 -17.63 6.03
N GLY A 77 16.45 -17.33 5.55
CA GLY A 77 15.67 -18.26 4.73
C GLY A 77 15.06 -19.44 5.51
N GLU A 78 14.97 -19.35 6.82
CA GLU A 78 14.42 -20.40 7.69
C GLU A 78 13.04 -19.99 8.19
N PHE A 79 11.95 -20.53 7.59
CA PHE A 79 10.58 -20.11 7.86
C PHE A 79 9.71 -21.18 8.54
N GLU A 80 10.34 -22.23 9.09
CA GLU A 80 9.63 -23.32 9.79
C GLU A 80 8.77 -22.82 10.97
N ASN A 81 9.22 -21.76 11.65
CA ASN A 81 8.48 -21.14 12.74
C ASN A 81 7.26 -20.33 12.29
N LEU A 82 7.02 -20.16 10.96
CA LEU A 82 5.78 -19.62 10.42
C LEU A 82 4.71 -20.72 10.19
N LYS A 83 5.02 -22.00 10.39
CA LYS A 83 4.00 -23.05 10.40
C LYS A 83 2.92 -22.70 11.41
N ASP A 84 1.68 -23.02 11.06
CA ASP A 84 0.47 -22.68 11.81
C ASP A 84 0.16 -21.18 11.91
N LEU A 85 0.95 -20.32 11.23
CA LEU A 85 0.59 -18.92 11.09
C LEU A 85 -0.54 -18.79 10.07
N GLU A 86 -1.70 -18.37 10.55
CA GLU A 86 -2.85 -18.15 9.68
C GLU A 86 -3.57 -16.85 10.02
N TYR A 87 -4.10 -16.21 8.99
CA TYR A 87 -4.95 -15.05 9.16
C TYR A 87 -6.14 -15.12 8.21
N ARG A 88 -7.35 -15.26 8.78
CA ARG A 88 -8.60 -15.46 8.06
C ARG A 88 -8.51 -16.70 7.15
N PHE A 89 -8.52 -16.51 5.84
CA PHE A 89 -8.40 -17.59 4.86
C PHE A 89 -6.98 -17.78 4.32
N SER A 90 -6.03 -16.92 4.69
CA SER A 90 -4.61 -17.11 4.36
C SER A 90 -3.99 -18.05 5.39
N LYS A 91 -3.44 -19.15 4.92
CA LYS A 91 -2.79 -20.19 5.71
C LYS A 91 -1.27 -20.07 5.60
N ASP A 92 -0.55 -20.82 6.41
CA ASP A 92 0.92 -20.90 6.37
C ASP A 92 1.45 -21.24 4.98
N TYR A 93 0.82 -22.16 4.24
CA TYR A 93 1.16 -22.50 2.86
C TYR A 93 0.89 -21.37 1.85
N ASP A 94 0.21 -20.31 2.24
CA ASP A 94 0.05 -19.06 1.47
C ASP A 94 1.07 -18.01 1.90
N ILE A 95 1.41 -17.99 3.19
CA ILE A 95 2.26 -16.97 3.82
C ILE A 95 3.75 -17.29 3.64
N ILE A 96 4.16 -18.53 3.94
CA ILE A 96 5.56 -18.98 3.83
C ILE A 96 6.13 -18.71 2.43
N PRO A 97 5.43 -19.04 1.31
CA PRO A 97 5.94 -18.74 -0.02
C PRO A 97 6.23 -17.26 -0.29
N ILE A 98 5.53 -16.33 0.37
CA ILE A 98 5.84 -14.91 0.25
C ILE A 98 7.23 -14.63 0.85
N PHE A 99 7.56 -15.22 2.00
CA PHE A 99 8.87 -15.09 2.62
C PHE A 99 9.98 -15.77 1.82
N GLU A 100 9.71 -16.95 1.26
CA GLU A 100 10.66 -17.66 0.38
C GLU A 100 10.98 -16.83 -0.87
N ILE A 101 9.98 -16.16 -1.46
CA ILE A 101 10.17 -15.29 -2.62
C ILE A 101 10.93 -14.01 -2.23
N LEU A 102 10.65 -13.43 -1.06
CA LEU A 102 11.43 -12.31 -0.52
C LEU A 102 12.88 -12.73 -0.25
N TYR A 103 13.11 -13.90 0.34
CA TYR A 103 14.47 -14.46 0.51
C TYR A 103 15.20 -14.55 -0.83
N ALA A 104 14.56 -15.10 -1.86
CA ALA A 104 15.15 -15.19 -3.19
C ALA A 104 15.48 -13.80 -3.77
N LEU A 105 14.60 -12.81 -3.60
CA LEU A 105 14.81 -11.44 -4.03
C LEU A 105 16.06 -10.83 -3.38
N TYR A 106 16.19 -10.94 -2.07
CA TYR A 106 17.33 -10.37 -1.33
C TYR A 106 18.63 -11.15 -1.56
N LYS A 107 18.55 -12.47 -1.81
CA LYS A 107 19.70 -13.29 -2.19
C LYS A 107 20.26 -12.93 -3.56
N GLU A 108 19.43 -12.48 -4.49
CA GLU A 108 19.85 -11.94 -5.80
C GLU A 108 20.50 -10.54 -5.68
N SER A 109 20.80 -10.07 -4.48
CA SER A 109 21.29 -8.71 -4.17
C SER A 109 20.35 -7.60 -4.68
N ARG A 110 19.06 -7.89 -4.68
CA ARG A 110 17.98 -6.95 -4.98
C ARG A 110 17.16 -6.71 -3.72
N GLY A 111 16.51 -5.56 -3.65
CA GLY A 111 15.55 -5.24 -2.59
C GLY A 111 14.16 -5.00 -3.15
N LEU A 112 13.23 -4.69 -2.27
CA LEU A 112 11.88 -4.33 -2.70
C LEU A 112 11.90 -3.03 -3.51
N GLU A 113 12.73 -2.03 -3.14
CA GLU A 113 12.82 -0.79 -3.91
C GLU A 113 13.21 -1.07 -5.36
N GLU A 114 14.24 -1.89 -5.61
CA GLU A 114 14.70 -2.21 -6.96
C GLU A 114 13.64 -2.96 -7.79
N LEU A 115 12.86 -3.85 -7.16
CA LEU A 115 11.76 -4.53 -7.84
C LEU A 115 10.66 -3.54 -8.25
N PHE A 116 10.27 -2.64 -7.35
CA PHE A 116 9.27 -1.62 -7.66
C PHE A 116 9.80 -0.58 -8.64
N GLU A 117 11.05 -0.14 -8.51
CA GLU A 117 11.69 0.77 -9.46
C GLU A 117 11.77 0.15 -10.86
N TYR A 118 12.10 -1.13 -10.97
CA TYR A 118 12.07 -1.83 -12.25
C TYR A 118 10.66 -1.82 -12.86
N GLY A 119 9.64 -2.18 -12.07
CA GLY A 119 8.24 -2.11 -12.52
C GLY A 119 7.85 -0.70 -12.99
N TRP A 120 8.29 0.33 -12.27
CA TRP A 120 8.08 1.73 -12.63
C TRP A 120 8.71 2.09 -13.98
N LYS A 121 9.98 1.72 -14.17
CA LYS A 121 10.74 1.99 -15.41
C LYS A 121 10.14 1.32 -16.64
N VAL A 122 9.69 0.07 -16.53
CA VAL A 122 9.12 -0.66 -17.68
C VAL A 122 7.67 -0.28 -18.00
N SER A 123 7.01 0.45 -17.12
CA SER A 123 5.61 0.88 -17.27
C SER A 123 5.47 2.31 -17.77
N GLY A 124 6.53 3.12 -17.65
CA GLY A 124 6.67 4.42 -18.30
C GLY A 124 7.33 4.25 -19.66
N SER A 125 6.83 4.92 -20.69
CA SER A 125 7.59 5.09 -21.92
C SER A 125 8.83 5.93 -21.61
N GLY A 126 9.99 5.34 -21.60
CA GLY A 126 11.35 5.79 -21.37
C GLY A 126 11.80 7.24 -21.61
N GLN A 127 10.99 8.22 -21.31
CA GLN A 127 11.36 9.62 -21.24
C GLN A 127 11.10 10.15 -19.84
N ILE A 128 12.16 10.33 -19.08
CA ILE A 128 12.18 11.19 -17.92
C ILE A 128 11.97 12.62 -18.42
N SER A 129 10.73 13.05 -18.54
CA SER A 129 10.43 14.47 -18.66
C SER A 129 10.52 15.08 -17.27
N PRO A 130 11.24 16.18 -17.06
CA PRO A 130 11.34 16.81 -15.74
C PRO A 130 10.02 17.39 -15.20
N HIS A 131 8.96 17.39 -16.00
CA HIS A 131 7.60 17.77 -15.62
C HIS A 131 6.56 17.04 -16.50
N PRO A 132 6.08 15.85 -16.13
CA PRO A 132 4.80 15.41 -16.68
C PRO A 132 3.68 16.03 -15.84
N SER A 133 2.89 16.88 -16.48
CA SER A 133 1.51 17.10 -16.05
C SER A 133 0.80 15.75 -15.90
N PRO A 134 -0.19 15.60 -15.00
CA PRO A 134 -0.93 14.36 -14.89
C PRO A 134 -1.44 13.95 -16.26
N PRO A 135 -1.35 12.66 -16.63
CA PRO A 135 -1.75 12.22 -17.96
C PRO A 135 -3.21 12.58 -18.19
N PRO A 136 -3.55 13.18 -19.35
CA PRO A 136 -4.93 13.40 -19.72
C PRO A 136 -5.60 12.02 -19.90
N ILE A 137 -6.72 11.82 -19.25
CA ILE A 137 -7.57 10.64 -19.44
C ILE A 137 -8.30 10.81 -20.79
N LYS A 138 -7.59 10.76 -21.90
CA LYS A 138 -8.15 10.56 -23.26
C LYS A 138 -7.03 10.29 -24.26
N GLY A 139 -7.12 9.12 -24.85
CA GLY A 139 -6.55 8.61 -26.08
C GLY A 139 -5.45 9.43 -26.77
N GLY A 140 -4.21 8.98 -26.65
CA GLY A 140 -3.10 9.47 -27.44
C GLY A 140 -1.80 9.51 -26.66
N ASP A 141 -0.98 8.52 -26.90
CA ASP A 141 0.46 8.41 -26.72
C ASP A 141 1.10 8.87 -25.39
N THR A 142 1.71 7.90 -24.69
CA THR A 142 2.64 8.00 -23.53
C THR A 142 2.01 8.23 -22.14
N THR A 143 0.88 7.60 -21.83
CA THR A 143 0.37 7.57 -20.44
C THR A 143 1.07 6.46 -19.66
N PHE A 144 1.57 6.80 -18.45
CA PHE A 144 2.10 5.81 -17.50
C PHE A 144 1.04 4.76 -17.17
N ASP A 145 1.39 3.47 -17.37
CA ASP A 145 0.46 2.36 -17.13
C ASP A 145 0.65 1.79 -15.71
N TYR A 146 -0.13 2.29 -14.75
CA TYR A 146 -0.11 1.81 -13.36
C TYR A 146 -0.50 0.34 -13.23
N LEU A 147 -1.38 -0.19 -14.08
CA LEU A 147 -1.74 -1.60 -14.02
C LEU A 147 -0.56 -2.47 -14.46
N LYS A 148 0.16 -2.06 -15.52
CA LYS A 148 1.40 -2.72 -15.94
C LYS A 148 2.48 -2.64 -14.86
N PHE A 149 2.61 -1.50 -14.18
CA PHE A 149 3.51 -1.34 -13.04
C PHE A 149 3.24 -2.37 -11.96
N PHE A 150 2.01 -2.43 -11.46
CA PHE A 150 1.65 -3.41 -10.45
C PHE A 150 1.75 -4.85 -10.97
N GLN A 151 1.39 -5.10 -12.24
CA GLN A 151 1.48 -6.42 -12.83
C GLN A 151 2.93 -6.91 -12.84
N THR A 152 3.90 -6.05 -13.21
CA THR A 152 5.32 -6.41 -13.21
C THR A 152 5.80 -6.84 -11.82
N VAL A 153 5.38 -6.14 -10.77
CA VAL A 153 5.70 -6.50 -9.37
C VAL A 153 5.02 -7.81 -8.99
N ILE A 154 3.74 -7.98 -9.28
CA ILE A 154 2.97 -9.19 -8.94
C ILE A 154 3.48 -10.40 -9.70
N ASP A 155 3.86 -10.28 -10.98
CA ASP A 155 4.40 -11.36 -11.79
C ASP A 155 5.73 -11.90 -11.23
N TYR A 156 6.52 -11.07 -10.56
CA TYR A 156 7.72 -11.53 -9.85
C TYR A 156 7.35 -12.56 -8.78
N PHE A 157 6.29 -12.30 -8.00
CA PHE A 157 5.80 -13.23 -6.98
C PHE A 157 5.10 -14.44 -7.61
N TYR A 158 4.24 -14.23 -8.60
CA TYR A 158 3.47 -15.31 -9.21
C TYR A 158 4.35 -16.33 -9.95
N SER A 159 5.41 -15.85 -10.64
CA SER A 159 6.33 -16.74 -11.36
C SER A 159 7.17 -17.65 -10.45
N ARG A 160 7.28 -17.29 -9.17
CA ARG A 160 8.06 -18.02 -8.16
C ARG A 160 7.18 -18.77 -7.14
N ALA A 161 5.88 -18.53 -7.16
CA ALA A 161 4.96 -19.18 -6.23
C ALA A 161 4.88 -20.69 -6.51
N PRO A 162 4.98 -21.53 -5.48
CA PRO A 162 4.76 -22.97 -5.64
C PRO A 162 3.31 -23.25 -6.01
N LYS A 163 3.07 -24.37 -6.72
CA LYS A 163 1.70 -24.76 -7.13
C LYS A 163 0.75 -25.06 -5.96
N THR A 164 1.29 -25.18 -4.78
CA THR A 164 0.55 -25.49 -3.54
C THR A 164 -0.11 -24.29 -2.88
N VAL A 165 0.19 -23.05 -3.31
CA VAL A 165 -0.45 -21.86 -2.74
C VAL A 165 -1.95 -21.86 -3.01
N GLY A 166 -2.70 -21.42 -2.00
CA GLY A 166 -4.15 -21.30 -2.07
C GLY A 166 -4.63 -19.88 -2.39
N GLN A 167 -5.91 -19.65 -2.20
CA GLN A 167 -6.53 -18.34 -2.44
C GLN A 167 -5.98 -17.22 -1.54
N GLY A 168 -5.44 -17.56 -0.38
CA GLY A 168 -4.86 -16.61 0.54
C GLY A 168 -3.66 -15.86 -0.05
N PHE A 169 -2.79 -16.57 -0.78
CA PHE A 169 -1.66 -15.96 -1.50
C PHE A 169 -2.14 -14.92 -2.51
N TYR A 170 -3.07 -15.29 -3.39
CA TYR A 170 -3.61 -14.39 -4.41
C TYR A 170 -4.47 -13.27 -3.82
N HIS A 171 -5.03 -13.45 -2.63
CA HIS A 171 -5.71 -12.38 -1.94
C HIS A 171 -4.72 -11.37 -1.36
N MET A 172 -3.60 -11.82 -0.79
CA MET A 172 -2.54 -10.92 -0.29
C MET A 172 -1.88 -10.16 -1.44
N LEU A 173 -1.68 -10.80 -2.57
CA LEU A 173 -1.07 -10.27 -3.79
C LEU A 173 -2.09 -10.31 -4.96
N PRO A 174 -3.08 -9.40 -4.98
CA PRO A 174 -4.14 -9.46 -5.97
C PRO A 174 -3.64 -9.14 -7.38
N ASN A 175 -4.17 -9.87 -8.38
CA ASN A 175 -3.85 -9.63 -9.78
C ASN A 175 -4.43 -8.29 -10.24
N PRO A 176 -3.60 -7.33 -10.69
CA PRO A 176 -4.05 -6.04 -11.21
C PRO A 176 -5.00 -6.13 -12.40
N ALA A 177 -4.83 -7.17 -13.24
CA ALA A 177 -5.71 -7.40 -14.40
C ALA A 177 -7.18 -7.60 -14.03
N ASN A 178 -7.48 -7.98 -12.77
CA ASN A 178 -8.85 -8.07 -12.27
C ASN A 178 -9.50 -6.69 -12.01
N GLY A 179 -8.79 -5.60 -12.20
CA GLY A 179 -9.29 -4.24 -12.05
C GLY A 179 -9.61 -3.80 -10.62
N GLY A 180 -9.14 -4.53 -9.62
CA GLY A 180 -9.29 -4.15 -8.21
C GLY A 180 -8.52 -2.89 -7.85
N ALA A 181 -8.91 -2.23 -6.75
CA ALA A 181 -8.35 -0.93 -6.32
C ALA A 181 -6.86 -0.94 -5.93
N MET A 182 -6.22 -2.09 -5.86
CA MET A 182 -4.80 -2.25 -5.46
C MET A 182 -4.45 -1.52 -4.15
N LYS A 183 -5.40 -1.45 -3.21
CA LYS A 183 -5.32 -0.65 -1.98
C LYS A 183 -4.02 -0.87 -1.22
N ARG A 184 -3.63 -2.13 -1.01
CA ARG A 184 -2.44 -2.48 -0.20
C ARG A 184 -1.13 -2.06 -0.86
N MET A 185 -1.04 -2.21 -2.19
CA MET A 185 0.13 -1.75 -2.96
C MET A 185 0.22 -0.22 -2.97
N ASN A 186 -0.91 0.48 -3.19
CA ASN A 186 -0.94 1.94 -3.12
C ASN A 186 -0.59 2.45 -1.72
N MET A 187 -1.05 1.77 -0.67
CA MET A 187 -0.74 2.10 0.71
C MET A 187 0.75 1.90 1.03
N PHE A 188 1.34 0.79 0.60
CA PHE A 188 2.77 0.52 0.76
C PHE A 188 3.62 1.56 0.02
N LEU A 189 3.29 1.85 -1.25
CA LEU A 189 3.97 2.90 -2.02
C LEU A 189 3.89 4.26 -1.34
N ARG A 190 2.71 4.65 -0.82
CA ARG A 190 2.58 5.90 -0.08
C ARG A 190 3.54 5.94 1.09
N TRP A 191 3.61 4.89 1.91
CA TRP A 191 4.50 4.81 3.06
C TRP A 191 5.98 4.94 2.67
N MET A 192 6.39 4.33 1.55
CA MET A 192 7.80 4.31 1.12
C MET A 192 8.22 5.58 0.39
N ILE A 193 7.33 6.23 -0.35
CA ILE A 193 7.65 7.38 -1.23
C ILE A 193 7.36 8.73 -0.56
N ARG A 194 6.21 8.84 0.11
CA ARG A 194 5.78 10.10 0.72
C ARG A 194 6.52 10.33 2.04
N LYS A 195 7.00 11.54 2.29
CA LYS A 195 7.61 11.93 3.57
C LYS A 195 6.67 12.84 4.34
N SER A 196 6.23 12.38 5.52
CA SER A 196 5.32 13.13 6.37
C SER A 196 5.51 12.70 7.84
N PRO A 197 4.78 13.26 8.81
CA PRO A 197 4.80 12.75 10.19
C PRO A 197 4.40 11.27 10.31
N VAL A 198 3.65 10.74 9.33
CA VAL A 198 3.13 9.37 9.31
C VAL A 198 3.93 8.49 8.34
N ASP A 199 4.16 8.96 7.12
CA ASP A 199 4.83 8.20 6.06
C ASP A 199 6.36 8.32 6.15
N LEU A 200 7.08 7.31 5.71
CA LEU A 200 8.52 7.14 5.95
C LEU A 200 9.41 7.82 4.90
N GLY A 201 8.97 7.81 3.62
CA GLY A 201 9.64 8.51 2.53
C GLY A 201 11.08 8.09 2.30
N ILE A 202 11.35 6.78 2.26
CA ILE A 202 12.71 6.21 2.12
C ILE A 202 13.06 5.86 0.67
N TRP A 203 12.08 5.84 -0.24
CA TRP A 203 12.28 5.56 -1.66
C TRP A 203 12.22 6.84 -2.50
N ASN A 204 13.01 6.89 -3.58
CA ASN A 204 13.18 8.10 -4.38
C ASN A 204 12.94 7.91 -5.90
N PHE A 205 12.61 6.71 -6.37
CA PHE A 205 12.38 6.45 -7.81
C PHE A 205 11.07 7.04 -8.34
N MET A 206 10.16 7.42 -7.46
CA MET A 206 8.84 7.97 -7.72
C MET A 206 8.64 9.22 -6.86
N GLN A 207 7.75 10.11 -7.24
CA GLN A 207 7.43 11.31 -6.47
C GLN A 207 6.02 11.23 -5.87
N PRO A 208 5.71 11.91 -4.75
CA PRO A 208 4.37 11.91 -4.14
C PRO A 208 3.25 12.28 -5.11
N LYS A 209 3.50 13.16 -6.09
CA LYS A 209 2.52 13.53 -7.13
C LYS A 209 2.09 12.37 -8.01
N ASP A 210 2.93 11.33 -8.12
CA ASP A 210 2.71 10.15 -8.95
C ASP A 210 1.96 9.04 -8.21
N LEU A 211 1.79 9.17 -6.90
CA LEU A 211 1.06 8.19 -6.08
C LEU A 211 -0.43 8.18 -6.38
N LEU A 212 -1.02 7.01 -6.23
CA LEU A 212 -2.45 6.80 -6.26
C LEU A 212 -3.00 6.60 -4.84
N ILE A 213 -4.21 7.11 -4.60
CA ILE A 213 -4.87 7.00 -3.29
C ILE A 213 -5.14 5.54 -2.92
N PRO A 214 -4.79 5.08 -1.70
CA PRO A 214 -5.16 3.76 -1.19
C PRO A 214 -6.66 3.65 -0.91
N LEU A 215 -7.46 3.34 -1.92
CA LEU A 215 -8.92 3.34 -1.81
C LEU A 215 -9.41 2.11 -1.04
N ASP A 216 -9.91 2.33 0.17
CA ASP A 216 -10.68 1.34 0.93
C ASP A 216 -12.15 1.73 1.05
N VAL A 217 -12.92 0.90 1.76
CA VAL A 217 -14.37 1.13 1.93
C VAL A 217 -14.68 2.41 2.73
N HIS A 218 -13.79 2.80 3.67
CA HIS A 218 -13.97 4.02 4.48
C HIS A 218 -13.65 5.25 3.66
N VAL A 219 -12.49 5.29 3.01
CA VAL A 219 -12.08 6.38 2.12
C VAL A 219 -13.09 6.55 1.00
N ALA A 220 -13.52 5.45 0.35
CA ALA A 220 -14.52 5.50 -0.72
C ALA A 220 -15.86 6.09 -0.26
N ARG A 221 -16.35 5.67 0.92
CA ARG A 221 -17.60 6.21 1.49
C ARG A 221 -17.48 7.69 1.81
N ILE A 222 -16.41 8.09 2.49
CA ILE A 222 -16.19 9.49 2.87
C ILE A 222 -16.05 10.35 1.61
N SER A 223 -15.26 9.91 0.63
CA SER A 223 -15.07 10.65 -0.63
C SER A 223 -16.38 10.85 -1.40
N ARG A 224 -17.28 9.84 -1.40
CA ARG A 224 -18.61 9.99 -1.99
C ARG A 224 -19.48 10.99 -1.24
N ASN A 225 -19.47 10.94 0.08
CA ASN A 225 -20.21 11.89 0.92
C ASN A 225 -19.71 13.34 0.74
N MET A 226 -18.43 13.50 0.48
CA MET A 226 -17.78 14.79 0.21
C MET A 226 -17.96 15.27 -1.25
N GLY A 227 -18.52 14.45 -2.14
CA GLY A 227 -18.67 14.77 -3.56
C GLY A 227 -17.37 14.70 -4.35
N LEU A 228 -16.37 13.97 -3.85
CA LEU A 228 -15.06 13.78 -4.50
C LEU A 228 -15.02 12.55 -5.41
N LEU A 229 -15.90 11.59 -5.19
CA LEU A 229 -15.98 10.33 -5.92
C LEU A 229 -17.43 10.05 -6.33
N ASN A 230 -17.68 9.91 -7.62
CA ASN A 230 -19.01 9.59 -8.16
C ASN A 230 -19.19 8.08 -8.40
N ARG A 231 -18.11 7.39 -8.76
CA ARG A 231 -18.12 5.97 -9.09
C ARG A 231 -18.59 5.12 -7.89
N LYS A 232 -19.59 4.25 -8.15
CA LYS A 232 -20.17 3.38 -7.09
C LYS A 232 -19.26 2.21 -6.70
N SER A 233 -18.54 1.62 -7.68
CA SER A 233 -17.60 0.50 -7.44
C SER A 233 -16.30 1.01 -6.82
N ASN A 234 -15.72 0.20 -5.91
CA ASN A 234 -14.38 0.47 -5.35
C ASN A 234 -13.33 -0.31 -6.16
N ASP A 235 -13.18 0.04 -7.42
CA ASP A 235 -12.26 -0.57 -8.37
C ASP A 235 -11.13 0.41 -8.75
N PHE A 236 -10.24 -0.02 -9.65
CA PHE A 236 -9.10 0.80 -10.06
C PHE A 236 -9.53 2.11 -10.74
N LYS A 237 -10.65 2.12 -11.45
CA LYS A 237 -11.19 3.35 -12.06
C LYS A 237 -11.63 4.35 -10.99
N ALA A 238 -12.17 3.89 -9.86
CA ALA A 238 -12.49 4.76 -8.73
C ALA A 238 -11.23 5.35 -8.08
N VAL A 239 -10.13 4.58 -8.01
CA VAL A 239 -8.82 5.08 -7.55
C VAL A 239 -8.34 6.22 -8.43
N ILE A 240 -8.38 6.04 -9.75
CA ILE A 240 -7.97 7.07 -10.71
C ILE A 240 -8.87 8.31 -10.61
N GLU A 241 -10.19 8.14 -10.55
CA GLU A 241 -11.15 9.25 -10.42
C GLU A 241 -10.87 10.08 -9.18
N LEU A 242 -10.77 9.42 -8.01
CA LEU A 242 -10.52 10.11 -6.75
C LEU A 242 -9.14 10.77 -6.72
N THR A 243 -8.09 10.08 -7.16
CA THR A 243 -6.74 10.65 -7.18
C THR A 243 -6.68 11.88 -8.08
N THR A 244 -7.32 11.82 -9.26
CA THR A 244 -7.39 12.96 -10.17
C THR A 244 -8.09 14.15 -9.52
N LYS A 245 -9.19 13.90 -8.79
CA LYS A 245 -9.89 14.96 -8.07
C LYS A 245 -9.05 15.56 -6.94
N LEU A 246 -8.32 14.74 -6.20
CA LEU A 246 -7.43 15.21 -5.13
C LEU A 246 -6.23 15.99 -5.66
N ARG A 247 -5.76 15.69 -6.88
CA ARG A 247 -4.72 16.49 -7.56
C ARG A 247 -5.15 17.94 -7.85
N GLU A 248 -6.42 18.20 -8.04
CA GLU A 248 -6.92 19.57 -8.17
C GLU A 248 -6.66 20.40 -6.91
N PHE A 249 -6.69 19.77 -5.73
CA PHE A 249 -6.43 20.42 -4.46
C PHE A 249 -4.94 20.40 -4.07
N SER A 250 -4.23 19.31 -4.37
CA SER A 250 -2.80 19.14 -4.08
C SER A 250 -2.08 18.48 -5.26
N PRO A 251 -1.64 19.25 -6.26
CA PRO A 251 -0.98 18.70 -7.46
C PRO A 251 0.30 17.91 -7.18
N ASN A 252 1.04 18.32 -6.15
CA ASN A 252 2.34 17.72 -5.81
C ASN A 252 2.23 16.55 -4.83
N ASP A 253 1.10 16.39 -4.14
CA ASP A 253 0.87 15.34 -3.15
C ASP A 253 -0.63 15.06 -2.98
N PRO A 254 -1.29 14.38 -3.95
CA PRO A 254 -2.72 14.09 -3.87
C PRO A 254 -3.06 13.11 -2.75
N THR A 255 -2.10 12.28 -2.33
CA THR A 255 -2.32 11.23 -1.33
C THR A 255 -2.20 11.71 0.10
N LYS A 256 -1.83 12.98 0.34
CA LYS A 256 -1.81 13.55 1.70
C LYS A 256 -3.18 13.50 2.40
N TYR A 257 -4.26 13.46 1.64
CA TYR A 257 -5.62 13.41 2.16
C TYR A 257 -6.09 12.01 2.58
N ASP A 258 -5.38 10.94 2.20
CA ASP A 258 -5.81 9.56 2.44
C ASP A 258 -5.95 9.24 3.93
N PHE A 259 -4.88 9.44 4.68
CA PHE A 259 -4.85 9.12 6.10
C PHE A 259 -5.87 9.95 6.90
N ALA A 260 -6.00 11.22 6.56
CA ALA A 260 -6.97 12.12 7.18
C ALA A 260 -8.42 11.70 6.91
N MET A 261 -8.77 11.38 5.67
CA MET A 261 -10.11 10.87 5.32
C MET A 261 -10.40 9.54 5.98
N PHE A 262 -9.40 8.64 6.04
CA PHE A 262 -9.54 7.36 6.72
C PHE A 262 -9.81 7.54 8.22
N ALA A 263 -9.00 8.35 8.92
CA ALA A 263 -9.14 8.62 10.35
C ALA A 263 -10.49 9.29 10.68
N PHE A 264 -10.87 10.30 9.90
CA PHE A 264 -12.19 10.95 10.00
C PHE A 264 -13.34 9.96 9.80
N GLY A 265 -13.22 9.06 8.80
CA GLY A 265 -14.22 8.02 8.55
C GLY A 265 -14.38 7.01 9.68
N VAL A 266 -13.30 6.72 10.41
CA VAL A 266 -13.31 5.85 11.60
C VAL A 266 -13.98 6.56 12.77
N GLU A 267 -13.66 7.84 13.02
CA GLU A 267 -14.25 8.66 14.08
C GLU A 267 -15.78 8.79 13.92
N LEU A 268 -16.25 9.10 12.70
CA LEU A 268 -17.68 9.18 12.40
C LEU A 268 -18.44 7.86 12.64
N ASN A 269 -17.79 6.71 12.48
CA ASN A 269 -18.43 5.43 12.79
C ASN A 269 -18.51 5.18 14.30
N SER A 270 -17.50 5.58 15.03
CA SER A 270 -17.45 5.41 16.50
C SER A 270 -18.54 6.24 17.19
N THR A 271 -18.79 7.46 16.71
CA THR A 271 -19.86 8.32 17.23
C THR A 271 -21.27 7.83 16.91
N LYS A 272 -21.46 7.10 15.79
CA LYS A 272 -22.75 6.48 15.42
C LYS A 272 -23.08 5.19 16.19
N LEU A 273 -22.08 4.53 16.76
CA LEU A 273 -22.26 3.30 17.56
C LEU A 273 -22.41 3.58 19.05
N GLY A 274 -22.19 4.82 19.49
CA GLY A 274 -22.35 5.27 20.89
C GLY A 274 -23.62 6.11 21.14
N ALA A 275 -24.47 6.26 20.13
CA ALA A 275 -25.79 6.89 20.21
C ALA A 275 -26.88 5.87 19.92
#